data_7b9895b64624c5e915d60974b78844a6
#
_entry.id   7b9895b64624c5e915d60974b78844a6
#
_cell.length_a   1.000
_cell.length_b   1.000
_cell.length_c   1.000
_cell.angle_alpha   90.00
_cell.angle_beta   90.00
_cell.angle_gamma   90.00
#
_symmetry.space_group_name_H-M   'P 1'
#
loop_
_entity.id
_entity.type
_entity.pdbx_description
1 polymer ?
#
loop_
_entity_poly.entity_id
_entity_poly.type
_entity_poly.pdbx_seq_one_letter_code
_entity_poly.pdbx_strand_id
1 'polypeptide(L)'
;MAVGKKYREKSEIYWWYFQVAAVLTLVSLVIWRTLIPSSPTFTIAGFHVLPSDTKNSTTTDHHNSTSIRLGIEILNPNKGMSIYYSEIYFTMNYNNGIFVAKNSTPGFYQPCKNDTMRAVEMKADLQFFQQIITGGNVSFKIGLETTVQYMYRIFKWKTKHHKMDYEAYVYNVTVSLNGTDLGQNGTVLKKKL
;
A
#
# COMPACT_ATOMS: atom_id res chain seq x y z
N MET A 1 -40.32 -57.00 -18.38
CA MET A 1 -39.48 -55.98 -19.07
C MET A 1 -39.74 -54.52 -18.69
N ALA A 2 -40.79 -54.16 -17.98
CA ALA A 2 -41.13 -52.73 -17.63
C ALA A 2 -40.34 -52.17 -16.45
N VAL A 3 -39.86 -52.96 -15.52
CA VAL A 3 -39.21 -52.52 -14.29
C VAL A 3 -37.81 -51.91 -14.55
N GLY A 4 -37.05 -52.53 -15.46
CA GLY A 4 -35.69 -52.03 -15.80
C GLY A 4 -35.69 -50.68 -16.49
N LYS A 5 -36.74 -50.35 -17.25
CA LYS A 5 -36.83 -49.05 -17.96
C LYS A 5 -37.04 -47.88 -17.00
N LYS A 6 -37.85 -48.10 -15.96
CA LYS A 6 -38.14 -47.09 -14.91
C LYS A 6 -36.93 -46.73 -14.02
N TYR A 7 -36.02 -47.71 -13.76
CA TYR A 7 -34.79 -47.48 -13.01
C TYR A 7 -33.76 -46.70 -13.83
N ARG A 8 -33.70 -46.96 -15.15
CA ARG A 8 -32.79 -46.28 -16.07
C ARG A 8 -33.17 -44.79 -16.23
N GLU A 9 -34.43 -44.45 -16.41
CA GLU A 9 -34.92 -43.08 -16.46
C GLU A 9 -34.59 -42.29 -15.18
N LYS A 10 -34.76 -42.92 -14.00
CA LYS A 10 -34.41 -42.25 -12.74
C LYS A 10 -32.92 -41.99 -12.62
N SER A 11 -32.05 -42.94 -13.04
CA SER A 11 -30.60 -42.75 -12.98
C SER A 11 -30.12 -41.63 -13.92
N GLU A 12 -30.72 -41.47 -15.08
CA GLU A 12 -30.42 -40.39 -16.01
C GLU A 12 -30.80 -39.01 -15.46
N ILE A 13 -31.95 -38.92 -14.78
CA ILE A 13 -32.38 -37.69 -14.08
C ILE A 13 -31.44 -37.36 -12.94
N TYR A 14 -31.01 -38.30 -12.11
CA TYR A 14 -30.03 -38.04 -11.03
C TYR A 14 -28.69 -37.62 -11.57
N TRP A 15 -28.22 -38.22 -12.68
CA TRP A 15 -26.99 -37.86 -13.35
C TRP A 15 -27.03 -36.42 -13.89
N TRP A 16 -28.15 -36.01 -14.46
CA TRP A 16 -28.37 -34.64 -14.91
C TRP A 16 -28.33 -33.63 -13.75
N TYR A 17 -29.02 -33.94 -12.63
CA TYR A 17 -28.96 -33.10 -11.44
C TYR A 17 -27.53 -32.98 -10.87
N PHE A 18 -26.79 -34.06 -10.88
CA PHE A 18 -25.40 -34.06 -10.43
C PHE A 18 -24.55 -33.15 -11.31
N GLN A 19 -24.68 -33.20 -12.63
CA GLN A 19 -23.97 -32.32 -13.55
C GLN A 19 -24.31 -30.85 -13.32
N VAL A 20 -25.58 -30.50 -13.18
CA VAL A 20 -26.04 -29.14 -12.89
C VAL A 20 -25.47 -28.64 -11.56
N ALA A 21 -25.53 -29.46 -10.51
CA ALA A 21 -24.98 -29.12 -9.21
C ALA A 21 -23.45 -28.90 -9.27
N ALA A 22 -22.73 -29.75 -10.02
CA ALA A 22 -21.29 -29.60 -10.21
C ALA A 22 -20.93 -28.29 -10.91
N VAL A 23 -21.66 -27.92 -11.98
CA VAL A 23 -21.47 -26.67 -12.70
C VAL A 23 -21.75 -25.47 -11.79
N LEU A 24 -22.87 -25.49 -11.05
CA LEU A 24 -23.22 -24.42 -10.11
C LEU A 24 -22.16 -24.25 -9.02
N THR A 25 -21.63 -25.35 -8.51
CA THR A 25 -20.56 -25.34 -7.50
C THR A 25 -19.28 -24.71 -8.07
N LEU A 26 -18.87 -25.10 -9.28
CA LEU A 26 -17.70 -24.51 -9.93
C LEU A 26 -17.88 -23.01 -10.20
N VAL A 27 -19.03 -22.59 -10.69
CA VAL A 27 -19.35 -21.18 -10.89
C VAL A 27 -19.30 -20.41 -9.57
N SER A 28 -19.88 -20.95 -8.51
CA SER A 28 -19.84 -20.35 -7.16
C SER A 28 -18.42 -20.19 -6.64
N LEU A 29 -17.55 -21.19 -6.83
CA LEU A 29 -16.15 -21.12 -6.43
C LEU A 29 -15.37 -20.05 -7.21
N VAL A 30 -15.61 -19.92 -8.52
CA VAL A 30 -14.98 -18.88 -9.33
C VAL A 30 -15.42 -17.49 -8.88
N ILE A 31 -16.74 -17.29 -8.66
CA ILE A 31 -17.29 -16.04 -8.15
C ILE A 31 -16.68 -15.72 -6.77
N TRP A 32 -16.67 -16.69 -5.86
CA TRP A 32 -16.07 -16.52 -4.54
C TRP A 32 -14.62 -16.06 -4.63
N ARG A 33 -13.82 -16.71 -5.47
CA ARG A 33 -12.40 -16.36 -5.65
C ARG A 33 -12.20 -14.94 -6.18
N THR A 34 -13.09 -14.47 -7.04
CA THR A 34 -13.01 -13.10 -7.61
C THR A 34 -13.50 -12.02 -6.65
N LEU A 35 -14.29 -12.39 -5.64
CA LEU A 35 -14.83 -11.47 -4.65
C LEU A 35 -13.91 -11.24 -3.44
N ILE A 36 -12.82 -12.01 -3.30
CA ILE A 36 -11.86 -11.79 -2.21
C ILE A 36 -10.92 -10.64 -2.62
N PRO A 37 -10.91 -9.52 -1.87
CA PRO A 37 -10.02 -8.42 -2.16
C PRO A 37 -8.57 -8.76 -1.82
N SER A 38 -7.67 -8.45 -2.72
CA SER A 38 -6.23 -8.47 -2.47
C SER A 38 -5.79 -7.13 -1.88
N SER A 39 -4.91 -7.17 -0.89
CA SER A 39 -4.35 -5.96 -0.28
C SER A 39 -3.52 -5.17 -1.29
N PRO A 40 -3.54 -3.83 -1.25
CA PRO A 40 -2.66 -3.01 -2.06
C PRO A 40 -1.20 -3.24 -1.67
N THR A 41 -0.32 -3.05 -2.63
CA THR A 41 1.13 -3.10 -2.43
C THR A 41 1.69 -1.69 -2.41
N PHE A 42 2.51 -1.38 -1.42
CA PHE A 42 3.21 -0.11 -1.29
C PHE A 42 4.70 -0.34 -1.49
N THR A 43 5.32 0.46 -2.35
CA THR A 43 6.76 0.38 -2.66
C THR A 43 7.39 1.75 -2.51
N ILE A 44 8.52 1.84 -1.83
CA ILE A 44 9.29 3.08 -1.77
C ILE A 44 10.01 3.24 -3.10
N ALA A 45 9.60 4.25 -3.88
CA ALA A 45 10.13 4.53 -5.19
C ALA A 45 11.32 5.49 -5.16
N GLY A 46 11.45 6.28 -4.10
CA GLY A 46 12.56 7.22 -3.95
C GLY A 46 12.57 7.90 -2.60
N PHE A 47 13.76 8.35 -2.21
CA PHE A 47 13.98 9.07 -0.97
C PHE A 47 14.97 10.22 -1.26
N HIS A 48 14.51 11.45 -1.09
CA HIS A 48 15.31 12.64 -1.40
C HIS A 48 15.34 13.58 -0.19
N VAL A 49 16.50 14.09 0.15
CA VAL A 49 16.64 15.14 1.14
C VAL A 49 16.81 16.47 0.41
N LEU A 50 15.90 17.39 0.66
CA LEU A 50 15.95 18.72 0.08
C LEU A 50 16.82 19.60 0.97
N PRO A 51 17.75 20.38 0.40
CA PRO A 51 18.52 21.36 1.17
C PRO A 51 17.56 22.36 1.83
N SER A 52 17.84 22.73 3.08
CA SER A 52 17.03 23.75 3.74
C SER A 52 17.20 25.08 3.00
N ASP A 53 16.10 25.62 2.48
CA ASP A 53 16.09 26.95 1.86
C ASP A 53 16.31 28.04 2.93
N THR A 54 17.56 28.37 3.17
CA THR A 54 17.97 29.50 4.03
C THR A 54 17.73 30.88 3.38
N LYS A 55 17.08 30.92 2.24
CA LYS A 55 17.04 32.15 1.40
C LYS A 55 15.69 32.85 1.38
N ASN A 56 14.91 33.00 2.34
CA ASN A 56 13.84 34.04 2.34
C ASN A 56 12.90 33.98 3.55
N SER A 57 13.39 33.98 4.75
CA SER A 57 12.49 34.33 5.87
C SER A 57 13.08 35.47 6.69
N THR A 58 12.49 36.65 6.51
CA THR A 58 12.67 37.84 7.34
C THR A 58 11.97 37.73 8.70
N THR A 59 11.55 36.54 9.10
CA THR A 59 10.94 36.27 10.38
C THR A 59 11.89 35.49 11.30
N THR A 60 12.04 35.97 12.51
CA THR A 60 12.98 35.59 13.58
C THR A 60 12.83 34.20 14.15
N ASP A 61 12.06 33.31 13.56
CA ASP A 61 11.93 31.90 13.97
C ASP A 61 12.82 31.01 13.11
N HIS A 62 14.09 30.89 13.51
CA HIS A 62 15.06 29.95 12.95
C HIS A 62 14.69 28.50 13.31
N HIS A 63 13.64 27.95 12.75
CA HIS A 63 13.45 26.52 12.71
C HIS A 63 14.39 25.93 11.66
N ASN A 64 15.54 25.45 12.11
CA ASN A 64 16.47 24.65 11.32
C ASN A 64 15.80 23.31 10.94
N SER A 65 14.91 23.33 9.95
CA SER A 65 14.24 22.13 9.47
C SER A 65 14.73 21.77 8.07
N THR A 66 14.93 20.48 7.82
CA THR A 66 15.17 19.92 6.49
C THR A 66 13.92 19.22 5.98
N SER A 67 13.68 19.32 4.67
CA SER A 67 12.57 18.62 4.02
C SER A 67 13.05 17.29 3.43
N ILE A 68 12.34 16.22 3.76
CA ILE A 68 12.58 14.88 3.24
C ILE A 68 11.42 14.53 2.32
N ARG A 69 11.70 14.29 1.04
CA ARG A 69 10.70 13.84 0.07
C ARG A 69 10.76 12.34 -0.11
N LEU A 70 9.66 11.67 0.25
CA LEU A 70 9.47 10.23 0.09
C LEU A 70 8.55 9.97 -1.10
N GLY A 71 9.05 9.28 -2.13
CA GLY A 71 8.27 8.80 -3.27
C GLY A 71 7.73 7.41 -2.97
N ILE A 72 6.41 7.22 -3.15
CA ILE A 72 5.76 5.94 -2.91
C ILE A 72 4.92 5.57 -4.11
N GLU A 73 5.12 4.35 -4.57
CA GLU A 73 4.28 3.69 -5.56
C GLU A 73 3.25 2.82 -4.86
N ILE A 74 2.00 2.99 -5.22
CA ILE A 74 0.85 2.28 -4.66
C ILE A 74 0.19 1.49 -5.77
N LEU A 75 0.25 0.15 -5.71
CA LEU A 75 -0.33 -0.75 -6.69
C LEU A 75 -1.62 -1.36 -6.16
N ASN A 76 -2.70 -1.22 -6.93
CA ASN A 76 -3.93 -1.98 -6.73
C ASN A 76 -3.91 -3.26 -7.60
N PRO A 77 -3.68 -4.45 -7.03
CA PRO A 77 -3.62 -5.71 -7.79
C PRO A 77 -5.00 -6.21 -8.24
N ASN A 78 -6.08 -5.65 -7.72
CA ASN A 78 -7.43 -6.16 -7.92
C ASN A 78 -7.94 -5.87 -9.35
N LYS A 79 -8.42 -6.91 -10.04
CA LYS A 79 -8.96 -6.79 -11.41
C LYS A 79 -10.39 -6.23 -11.46
N GLY A 80 -11.17 -6.50 -10.42
CA GLY A 80 -12.60 -6.18 -10.35
C GLY A 80 -12.99 -5.20 -9.25
N MET A 81 -12.00 -4.69 -8.49
CA MET A 81 -12.24 -3.82 -7.35
C MET A 81 -11.35 -2.60 -7.37
N SER A 82 -11.96 -1.45 -7.22
CA SER A 82 -11.29 -0.18 -6.96
C SER A 82 -11.07 0.00 -5.46
N ILE A 83 -10.12 0.84 -5.07
CA ILE A 83 -9.78 1.12 -3.68
C ILE A 83 -9.98 2.61 -3.40
N TYR A 84 -10.69 2.90 -2.32
CA TYR A 84 -10.72 4.22 -1.69
C TYR A 84 -9.78 4.19 -0.51
N TYR A 85 -8.78 5.04 -0.54
CA TYR A 85 -7.88 5.29 0.60
C TYR A 85 -8.42 6.46 1.39
N SER A 86 -8.43 6.34 2.70
CA SER A 86 -8.52 7.50 3.59
C SER A 86 -7.18 8.23 3.60
N GLU A 87 -7.03 9.19 4.47
CA GLU A 87 -5.74 9.82 4.72
C GLU A 87 -4.66 8.77 5.01
N ILE A 88 -3.49 8.92 4.39
CA ILE A 88 -2.36 8.01 4.55
C ILE A 88 -1.32 8.71 5.40
N TYR A 89 -1.03 8.15 6.56
CA TYR A 89 -0.05 8.66 7.51
C TYR A 89 1.27 7.98 7.31
N PHE A 90 2.33 8.75 7.26
CA PHE A 90 3.70 8.27 7.16
C PHE A 90 4.48 8.66 8.40
N THR A 91 5.24 7.71 8.93
CA THR A 91 6.15 7.91 10.04
C THR A 91 7.54 7.43 9.65
N MET A 92 8.54 8.18 10.05
CA MET A 92 9.94 7.84 9.83
C MET A 92 10.66 7.77 11.16
N ASN A 93 11.27 6.64 11.45
CA ASN A 93 12.03 6.40 12.68
C ASN A 93 13.44 5.96 12.33
N TYR A 94 14.40 6.33 13.18
CA TYR A 94 15.79 5.94 13.12
C TYR A 94 16.09 4.86 14.17
N ASN A 95 16.94 3.87 13.84
CA ASN A 95 17.39 2.82 14.74
C ASN A 95 16.29 2.22 15.64
N ASN A 96 15.21 1.72 15.03
CA ASN A 96 14.11 1.01 15.70
C ASN A 96 13.30 1.79 16.74
N GLY A 97 13.37 3.10 16.81
CA GLY A 97 12.48 3.79 17.75
C GLY A 97 12.60 5.29 17.83
N ILE A 98 13.70 5.88 17.41
CA ILE A 98 13.84 7.33 17.49
C ILE A 98 13.03 7.98 16.38
N PHE A 99 12.02 8.75 16.77
CA PHE A 99 11.15 9.48 15.84
C PHE A 99 11.94 10.56 15.11
N VAL A 100 11.82 10.61 13.78
CA VAL A 100 12.50 11.58 12.91
C VAL A 100 11.50 12.54 12.30
N ALA A 101 10.48 12.03 11.63
CA ALA A 101 9.51 12.84 10.91
C ALA A 101 8.18 12.12 10.75
N LYS A 102 7.11 12.89 10.56
CA LYS A 102 5.80 12.39 10.16
C LYS A 102 5.12 13.38 9.22
N ASN A 103 4.32 12.85 8.32
CA ASN A 103 3.37 13.65 7.55
C ASN A 103 2.25 12.74 7.04
N SER A 104 1.26 13.32 6.41
CA SER A 104 0.17 12.60 5.78
C SER A 104 -0.07 13.08 4.36
N THR A 105 -0.74 12.26 3.58
CA THR A 105 -1.27 12.63 2.27
C THR A 105 -2.77 12.42 2.25
N PRO A 106 -3.54 13.30 1.60
CA PRO A 106 -4.98 13.17 1.54
C PRO A 106 -5.39 11.86 0.87
N GLY A 107 -6.53 11.33 1.31
CA GLY A 107 -7.13 10.15 0.73
C GLY A 107 -7.46 10.33 -0.75
N PHE A 108 -7.51 9.22 -1.47
CA PHE A 108 -7.79 9.22 -2.90
C PHE A 108 -8.48 7.93 -3.36
N TYR A 109 -8.98 7.98 -4.57
CA TYR A 109 -9.57 6.84 -5.26
C TYR A 109 -8.56 6.25 -6.25
N GLN A 110 -8.42 4.92 -6.24
CA GLN A 110 -7.58 4.18 -7.17
C GLN A 110 -8.40 3.16 -7.95
N PRO A 111 -8.41 3.23 -9.28
CA PRO A 111 -9.08 2.25 -10.14
C PRO A 111 -8.51 0.84 -9.99
N CYS A 112 -9.21 -0.14 -10.60
CA CYS A 112 -8.75 -1.52 -10.70
C CYS A 112 -7.43 -1.59 -11.49
N LYS A 113 -6.50 -2.46 -11.07
CA LYS A 113 -5.22 -2.70 -11.76
C LYS A 113 -4.44 -1.43 -12.10
N ASN A 114 -4.46 -0.47 -11.22
CA ASN A 114 -3.77 0.79 -11.42
C ASN A 114 -2.62 0.95 -10.44
N ASP A 115 -1.57 1.59 -10.88
CA ASP A 115 -0.48 2.09 -10.06
C ASP A 115 -0.60 3.61 -9.92
N THR A 116 -0.18 4.12 -8.79
CA THR A 116 -0.26 5.54 -8.47
C THR A 116 0.99 5.95 -7.71
N MET A 117 1.72 6.90 -8.28
CA MET A 117 2.86 7.51 -7.61
C MET A 117 2.40 8.66 -6.72
N ARG A 118 2.88 8.70 -5.49
CA ARG A 118 2.67 9.78 -4.53
C ARG A 118 4.01 10.23 -3.95
N ALA A 119 4.17 11.53 -3.82
CA ALA A 119 5.30 12.12 -3.11
C ALA A 119 4.79 12.74 -1.81
N VAL A 120 5.46 12.44 -0.72
CA VAL A 120 5.17 12.98 0.60
C VAL A 120 6.40 13.71 1.09
N GLU A 121 6.21 14.97 1.49
CA GLU A 121 7.25 15.80 2.06
C GLU A 121 7.12 15.79 3.58
N MET A 122 8.17 15.36 4.27
CA MET A 122 8.24 15.32 5.73
C MET A 122 9.27 16.32 6.23
N LYS A 123 8.96 17.05 7.28
CA LYS A 123 9.90 17.98 7.94
C LYS A 123 10.58 17.27 9.09
N ALA A 124 11.90 17.31 9.10
CA ALA A 124 12.75 16.82 10.18
C ALA A 124 13.61 17.95 10.77
N ASP A 125 13.97 17.80 12.02
CA ASP A 125 14.96 18.71 12.64
C ASP A 125 16.31 18.57 11.95
N LEU A 126 16.88 19.67 11.46
CA LEU A 126 18.10 19.66 10.69
C LEU A 126 19.31 19.20 11.53
N GLN A 127 19.41 19.64 12.77
CA GLN A 127 20.55 19.30 13.63
C GLN A 127 20.54 17.82 13.97
N PHE A 128 19.37 17.31 14.36
CA PHE A 128 19.19 15.89 14.63
C PHE A 128 19.45 15.04 13.39
N PHE A 129 18.94 15.45 12.24
CA PHE A 129 19.14 14.74 10.98
C PHE A 129 20.62 14.72 10.55
N GLN A 130 21.33 15.83 10.69
CA GLN A 130 22.76 15.90 10.41
C GLN A 130 23.59 14.98 11.33
N GLN A 131 23.28 14.92 12.62
CA GLN A 131 23.94 13.99 13.56
C GLN A 131 23.78 12.53 13.15
N ILE A 132 22.58 12.15 12.69
CA ILE A 132 22.30 10.79 12.22
C ILE A 132 23.16 10.46 10.98
N ILE A 133 23.25 11.39 10.03
CA ILE A 133 23.92 11.17 8.73
C ILE A 133 25.43 11.13 8.89
N THR A 134 26.02 11.94 9.77
CA THR A 134 27.46 11.99 9.99
C THR A 134 28.01 10.65 10.55
N GLY A 135 27.14 9.81 11.10
CA GLY A 135 27.48 8.49 11.65
C GLY A 135 27.73 7.37 10.62
N GLY A 136 27.60 7.63 9.31
CA GLY A 136 27.84 6.63 8.27
C GLY A 136 26.57 5.93 7.75
N ASN A 137 26.60 4.61 7.62
CA ASN A 137 25.46 3.82 7.11
C ASN A 137 24.23 3.97 8.01
N VAL A 138 23.22 4.65 7.49
CA VAL A 138 21.98 4.95 8.22
C VAL A 138 20.85 4.05 7.75
N SER A 139 20.10 3.52 8.71
CA SER A 139 18.86 2.79 8.41
C SER A 139 17.66 3.52 8.99
N PHE A 140 16.63 3.68 8.16
CA PHE A 140 15.37 4.25 8.57
C PHE A 140 14.27 3.20 8.49
N LYS A 141 13.39 3.21 9.48
CA LYS A 141 12.13 2.48 9.45
C LYS A 141 11.02 3.44 9.02
N ILE A 142 10.36 3.12 7.91
CA ILE A 142 9.23 3.88 7.41
C ILE A 142 7.97 3.09 7.72
N GLY A 143 7.06 3.71 8.47
CA GLY A 143 5.72 3.21 8.77
C GLY A 143 4.70 3.91 7.89
N LEU A 144 3.66 3.17 7.45
CA LEU A 144 2.54 3.66 6.68
C LEU A 144 1.25 3.13 7.30
N GLU A 145 0.37 4.04 7.71
CA GLU A 145 -0.96 3.70 8.22
C GLU A 145 -2.04 4.34 7.36
N THR A 146 -3.04 3.56 6.98
CA THR A 146 -4.21 4.06 6.25
C THR A 146 -5.42 3.16 6.50
N THR A 147 -6.59 3.64 6.12
CA THR A 147 -7.80 2.84 6.09
C THR A 147 -8.27 2.75 4.64
N VAL A 148 -8.59 1.55 4.18
CA VAL A 148 -9.05 1.32 2.81
C VAL A 148 -10.47 0.79 2.79
N GLN A 149 -11.19 1.12 1.72
CA GLN A 149 -12.50 0.60 1.41
C GLN A 149 -12.49 0.12 -0.04
N TYR A 150 -12.82 -1.16 -0.26
CA TYR A 150 -12.92 -1.72 -1.60
C TYR A 150 -14.30 -1.46 -2.19
N MET A 151 -14.35 -1.16 -3.48
CA MET A 151 -15.59 -1.01 -4.23
C MET A 151 -15.62 -1.99 -5.40
N TYR A 152 -16.60 -2.88 -5.41
CA TYR A 152 -16.84 -3.79 -6.51
C TYR A 152 -17.36 -3.05 -7.74
N ARG A 153 -16.65 -3.18 -8.86
CA ARG A 153 -16.95 -2.46 -10.09
C ARG A 153 -18.34 -2.78 -10.64
N ILE A 154 -18.75 -4.05 -10.58
CA ILE A 154 -20.01 -4.52 -11.18
C ILE A 154 -21.22 -4.08 -10.35
N PHE A 155 -21.15 -4.30 -9.03
CA PHE A 155 -22.31 -4.05 -8.15
C PHE A 155 -22.23 -2.70 -7.44
N LYS A 156 -21.13 -1.95 -7.61
CA LYS A 156 -20.84 -0.69 -6.88
C LYS A 156 -20.97 -0.82 -5.36
N TRP A 157 -20.85 -2.02 -4.84
CA TRP A 157 -20.86 -2.27 -3.40
C TRP A 157 -19.51 -1.91 -2.79
N LYS A 158 -19.58 -1.24 -1.65
CA LYS A 158 -18.40 -0.91 -0.85
C LYS A 158 -18.28 -1.90 0.31
N THR A 159 -17.04 -2.34 0.59
CA THR A 159 -16.76 -3.13 1.78
C THR A 159 -16.80 -2.27 3.04
N LYS A 160 -16.66 -2.91 4.20
CA LYS A 160 -16.31 -2.20 5.44
C LYS A 160 -14.92 -1.57 5.31
N HIS A 161 -14.62 -0.64 6.20
CA HIS A 161 -13.30 -0.05 6.31
C HIS A 161 -12.30 -1.06 6.87
N HIS A 162 -11.14 -1.17 6.24
CA HIS A 162 -10.06 -2.06 6.66
C HIS A 162 -8.85 -1.22 7.01
N LYS A 163 -8.45 -1.24 8.28
CA LYS A 163 -7.20 -0.60 8.72
C LYS A 163 -6.02 -1.36 8.14
N MET A 164 -5.07 -0.64 7.57
CA MET A 164 -3.84 -1.15 6.97
C MET A 164 -2.66 -0.50 7.68
N ASP A 165 -1.72 -1.31 8.10
CA ASP A 165 -0.48 -0.91 8.76
C ASP A 165 0.68 -1.64 8.08
N TYR A 166 1.62 -0.88 7.54
CA TYR A 166 2.76 -1.39 6.79
C TYR A 166 4.04 -0.78 7.30
N GLU A 167 5.12 -1.52 7.20
CA GLU A 167 6.45 -1.03 7.55
C GLU A 167 7.51 -1.51 6.56
N ALA A 168 8.52 -0.69 6.36
CA ALA A 168 9.69 -1.02 5.57
C ALA A 168 10.95 -0.47 6.23
N TYR A 169 12.06 -1.17 6.03
CA TYR A 169 13.38 -0.72 6.42
C TYR A 169 14.15 -0.27 5.17
N VAL A 170 14.63 0.96 5.20
CA VAL A 170 15.50 1.50 4.17
C VAL A 170 16.91 1.51 4.73
N TYR A 171 17.80 0.71 4.14
CA TYR A 171 19.19 0.55 4.57
C TYR A 171 20.14 1.34 3.67
N ASN A 172 21.32 1.65 4.20
CA ASN A 172 22.43 2.26 3.45
C ASN A 172 22.02 3.58 2.76
N VAL A 173 21.29 4.41 3.50
CA VAL A 173 20.96 5.75 3.01
C VAL A 173 22.22 6.61 3.08
N THR A 174 22.86 6.84 1.94
CA THR A 174 23.93 7.84 1.82
C THR A 174 23.30 9.17 1.52
N VAL A 175 23.35 10.10 2.46
CA VAL A 175 22.81 11.44 2.25
C VAL A 175 23.90 12.33 1.68
N SER A 176 23.73 12.76 0.44
CA SER A 176 24.54 13.85 -0.09
C SER A 176 23.85 15.19 0.19
N LEU A 177 24.55 16.11 0.84
CA LEU A 177 24.08 17.46 1.15
C LEU A 177 23.77 18.30 -0.11
N ASN A 178 24.12 17.82 -1.29
CA ASN A 178 23.92 18.48 -2.57
C ASN A 178 22.63 18.05 -3.32
N GLY A 179 21.67 17.45 -2.63
CA GLY A 179 20.36 17.11 -3.24
C GLY A 179 20.40 15.96 -4.23
N THR A 180 21.39 15.05 -4.13
CA THR A 180 21.49 13.87 -4.99
C THR A 180 20.54 12.78 -4.57
N ASP A 181 19.98 12.11 -5.57
CA ASP A 181 19.11 10.95 -5.47
C ASP A 181 19.73 9.84 -4.63
N LEU A 182 19.07 9.51 -3.54
CA LEU A 182 19.42 8.35 -2.74
C LEU A 182 18.69 7.13 -3.28
N GLY A 183 19.38 6.46 -4.19
CA GLY A 183 18.83 5.33 -4.90
C GLY A 183 18.69 4.07 -4.06
N GLN A 184 17.57 3.90 -3.38
CA GLN A 184 17.00 2.57 -3.19
C GLN A 184 15.59 2.55 -3.78
N ASN A 185 15.53 2.38 -5.10
CA ASN A 185 14.29 2.11 -5.80
C ASN A 185 13.84 0.68 -5.46
N GLY A 186 12.59 0.54 -5.04
CA GLY A 186 11.92 -0.76 -5.01
C GLY A 186 11.82 -1.48 -3.67
N THR A 187 12.00 -0.81 -2.53
CA THR A 187 11.72 -1.46 -1.23
C THR A 187 10.22 -1.59 -1.01
N VAL A 188 9.72 -2.82 -1.02
CA VAL A 188 8.30 -3.12 -0.74
C VAL A 188 8.02 -3.04 0.75
N LEU A 189 6.99 -2.29 1.13
CA LEU A 189 6.50 -2.25 2.50
C LEU A 189 5.79 -3.57 2.84
N LYS A 190 6.16 -4.17 3.97
CA LYS A 190 5.51 -5.38 4.47
C LYS A 190 4.41 -5.00 5.45
N LYS A 191 3.31 -5.76 5.41
CA LYS A 191 2.23 -5.61 6.38
C LYS A 191 2.78 -5.92 7.77
N LYS A 192 2.50 -5.03 8.72
CA LYS A 192 2.82 -5.26 10.13
C LYS A 192 1.92 -6.38 10.66
N LEU A 193 2.51 -7.37 11.29
CA LEU A 193 1.81 -8.51 11.90
C LEU A 193 1.16 -8.12 13.24
#